data_9eb5047aad7667cf195416769ff45f69
#
_entry.id   9eb5047aad7667cf195416769ff45f69
#
_cell.length_a   1.000
_cell.length_b   1.000
_cell.length_c   1.000
_cell.angle_alpha   90.00
_cell.angle_beta   90.00
_cell.angle_gamma   90.00
#
_symmetry.space_group_name_H-M   'P 1'
#
loop_
_entity.id
_entity.type
_entity.pdbx_description
1 polymer ?
#
loop_
_entity_poly.entity_id
_entity_poly.type
_entity_poly.pdbx_seq_one_letter_code
_entity_poly.pdbx_strand_id
1 'polypeptide(L)'
;VLIEDGILRGYMQDTLNARLMGVEPTGNGRRESFAHLPMPRMTNTYMLAGDYPQDEIIASVKKGLFAPNFGGGQVDITSGKFVFTASEAYLIEDGKITRPVKGATLIGNGPDTMNKVSMIGNDLALDAGVGICGKDGQSVPVGVGQPSLKIDAMTVGGTNA
;
A
#
# COMPACT_ATOMS: atom_id res chain seq x y z
N VAL A 1 -2.14 -8.13 13.31
CA VAL A 1 -2.95 -6.99 12.84
C VAL A 1 -2.22 -5.70 13.18
N LEU A 2 -2.04 -4.83 12.19
CA LEU A 2 -1.42 -3.51 12.38
C LEU A 2 -2.49 -2.41 12.47
N ILE A 3 -3.44 -2.46 11.56
CA ILE A 3 -4.59 -1.55 11.50
C ILE A 3 -5.86 -2.38 11.39
N GLU A 4 -6.88 -2.05 12.14
CA GLU A 4 -8.18 -2.69 12.15
C GLU A 4 -9.27 -1.62 12.27
N ASP A 5 -10.24 -1.63 11.38
CA ASP A 5 -11.33 -0.63 11.33
C ASP A 5 -10.81 0.83 11.35
N GLY A 6 -9.73 1.10 10.63
CA GLY A 6 -9.10 2.42 10.58
C GLY A 6 -8.29 2.80 11.83
N ILE A 7 -8.20 1.94 12.83
CA ILE A 7 -7.49 2.18 14.09
C ILE A 7 -6.15 1.45 14.10
N LEU A 8 -5.07 2.16 14.39
CA LEU A 8 -3.75 1.57 14.59
C LEU A 8 -3.78 0.71 15.87
N ARG A 9 -3.54 -0.60 15.72
CA ARG A 9 -3.55 -1.58 16.82
C ARG A 9 -2.17 -1.92 17.34
N GLY A 10 -1.16 -1.85 16.49
CA GLY A 10 0.19 -2.22 16.92
C GLY A 10 1.23 -1.97 15.84
N TYR A 11 2.44 -2.38 16.16
CA TYR A 11 3.61 -2.23 15.30
C TYR A 11 4.27 -3.59 15.06
N MET A 12 5.04 -3.67 13.99
CA MET A 12 5.95 -4.81 13.78
C MET A 12 7.08 -4.72 14.82
N GLN A 13 7.30 -5.79 15.59
CA GLN A 13 8.25 -5.84 16.69
C GLN A 13 9.28 -6.95 16.49
N ASP A 14 10.52 -6.67 16.86
CA ASP A 14 11.51 -7.70 17.21
C ASP A 14 11.55 -7.91 18.72
N THR A 15 12.37 -8.82 19.21
CA THR A 15 12.48 -9.13 20.64
C THR A 15 12.97 -7.94 21.46
N LEU A 16 13.91 -7.15 20.93
CA LEU A 16 14.47 -5.99 21.63
C LEU A 16 13.44 -4.88 21.77
N ASN A 17 12.83 -4.49 20.65
CA ASN A 17 11.85 -3.39 20.65
C ASN A 17 10.57 -3.77 21.40
N ALA A 18 10.11 -5.01 21.29
CA ALA A 18 8.98 -5.53 22.05
C ALA A 18 9.23 -5.37 23.56
N ARG A 19 10.41 -5.76 24.04
CA ARG A 19 10.80 -5.62 25.45
C ARG A 19 10.84 -4.14 25.88
N LEU A 20 11.41 -3.26 25.04
CA LEU A 20 11.50 -1.83 25.36
C LEU A 20 10.13 -1.15 25.42
N MET A 21 9.18 -1.62 24.60
CA MET A 21 7.81 -1.10 24.57
C MET A 21 6.85 -1.81 25.53
N GLY A 22 7.29 -2.87 26.21
CA GLY A 22 6.44 -3.65 27.10
C GLY A 22 5.32 -4.42 26.39
N VAL A 23 5.57 -4.89 25.17
CA VAL A 23 4.62 -5.64 24.33
C VAL A 23 5.22 -6.97 23.88
N GLU A 24 4.40 -7.85 23.32
CA GLU A 24 4.88 -9.13 22.77
C GLU A 24 5.58 -8.94 21.42
N PRO A 25 6.61 -9.75 21.12
CA PRO A 25 7.26 -9.76 19.80
C PRO A 25 6.30 -10.29 18.73
N THR A 26 6.40 -9.73 17.50
CA THR A 26 5.50 -10.09 16.38
C THR A 26 6.17 -10.99 15.33
N GLY A 27 7.40 -11.46 15.59
CA GLY A 27 8.14 -12.28 14.62
C GLY A 27 8.75 -11.48 13.47
N ASN A 28 8.82 -10.16 13.56
CA ASN A 28 9.32 -9.28 12.52
C ASN A 28 10.82 -8.93 12.67
N GLY A 29 11.55 -9.54 13.60
CA GLY A 29 12.99 -9.38 13.73
C GLY A 29 13.72 -10.05 12.55
N ARG A 30 14.28 -9.27 11.63
CA ARG A 30 14.97 -9.75 10.44
C ARG A 30 16.26 -8.97 10.19
N ARG A 31 17.20 -9.59 9.52
CA ARG A 31 18.46 -9.00 9.06
C ARG A 31 18.80 -9.48 7.65
N GLU A 32 19.55 -8.68 6.91
CA GLU A 32 19.98 -9.04 5.56
C GLU A 32 20.95 -10.24 5.57
N SER A 33 21.91 -10.23 6.49
CA SER A 33 22.90 -11.29 6.61
C SER A 33 23.39 -11.42 8.06
N PHE A 34 24.26 -12.38 8.31
CA PHE A 34 24.90 -12.57 9.61
C PHE A 34 25.73 -11.34 10.08
N ALA A 35 26.18 -10.51 9.15
CA ALA A 35 26.98 -9.31 9.43
C ALA A 35 26.14 -8.10 9.91
N HIS A 36 24.81 -8.22 9.93
CA HIS A 36 23.92 -7.13 10.26
C HIS A 36 23.14 -7.40 11.55
N LEU A 37 22.81 -6.33 12.29
CA LEU A 37 21.94 -6.44 13.45
C LEU A 37 20.49 -6.67 13.02
N PRO A 38 19.76 -7.58 13.68
CA PRO A 38 18.33 -7.72 13.49
C PRO A 38 17.58 -6.44 13.90
N MET A 39 16.51 -6.13 13.19
CA MET A 39 15.60 -5.03 13.51
C MET A 39 14.19 -5.36 13.02
N PRO A 40 13.14 -4.65 13.49
CA PRO A 40 11.79 -4.85 12.98
C PRO A 40 11.71 -4.55 11.47
N ARG A 41 11.28 -5.53 10.69
CA ARG A 41 11.17 -5.46 9.22
C ARG A 41 9.86 -6.07 8.75
N MET A 42 9.41 -5.63 7.59
CA MET A 42 8.29 -6.26 6.90
C MET A 42 8.56 -7.75 6.64
N THR A 43 7.50 -8.52 6.60
CA THR A 43 7.37 -9.85 5.99
C THR A 43 6.38 -9.74 4.84
N ASN A 44 5.36 -10.59 4.77
CA ASN A 44 4.23 -10.36 3.88
C ASN A 44 3.25 -9.41 4.59
N THR A 45 3.10 -8.19 4.04
CA THR A 45 2.19 -7.17 4.57
C THR A 45 1.10 -6.93 3.53
N TYR A 46 -0.14 -7.14 3.92
CA TYR A 46 -1.27 -7.06 2.99
C TYR A 46 -2.54 -6.55 3.68
N MET A 47 -3.43 -5.96 2.89
CA MET A 47 -4.77 -5.61 3.31
C MET A 47 -5.68 -6.81 3.11
N LEU A 48 -6.53 -7.10 4.10
CA LEU A 48 -7.53 -8.16 3.98
C LEU A 48 -8.61 -7.78 2.95
N ALA A 49 -9.22 -8.79 2.35
CA ALA A 49 -10.32 -8.60 1.42
C ALA A 49 -11.54 -7.99 2.14
N GLY A 50 -12.25 -7.13 1.42
CA GLY A 50 -13.59 -6.67 1.75
C GLY A 50 -14.66 -7.48 1.02
N ASP A 51 -15.83 -6.85 0.81
CA ASP A 51 -17.02 -7.54 0.31
C ASP A 51 -17.36 -7.21 -1.15
N TYR A 52 -16.76 -6.17 -1.74
CA TYR A 52 -17.19 -5.65 -3.03
C TYR A 52 -16.51 -6.34 -4.20
N PRO A 53 -17.24 -6.83 -5.22
CA PRO A 53 -16.65 -7.17 -6.51
C PRO A 53 -15.99 -5.94 -7.16
N GLN A 54 -14.88 -6.14 -7.88
CA GLN A 54 -14.15 -5.04 -8.51
C GLN A 54 -15.00 -4.25 -9.50
N ASP A 55 -15.88 -4.91 -10.24
CA ASP A 55 -16.78 -4.27 -11.21
C ASP A 55 -17.81 -3.35 -10.52
N GLU A 56 -18.29 -3.69 -9.34
CA GLU A 56 -19.15 -2.80 -8.54
C GLU A 56 -18.39 -1.55 -8.07
N ILE A 57 -17.13 -1.72 -7.66
CA ILE A 57 -16.27 -0.60 -7.29
C ILE A 57 -16.12 0.34 -8.48
N ILE A 58 -15.77 -0.18 -9.66
CA ILE A 58 -15.63 0.61 -10.89
C ILE A 58 -16.95 1.30 -11.25
N ALA A 59 -18.07 0.58 -11.22
CA ALA A 59 -19.39 1.11 -11.54
C ALA A 59 -19.82 2.26 -10.62
N SER A 60 -19.32 2.29 -9.38
CA SER A 60 -19.61 3.35 -8.40
C SER A 60 -18.89 4.67 -8.68
N VAL A 61 -17.90 4.68 -9.60
CA VAL A 61 -17.05 5.85 -9.88
C VAL A 61 -17.58 6.63 -11.08
N LYS A 62 -18.04 7.86 -10.87
CA LYS A 62 -18.50 8.72 -11.95
C LYS A 62 -17.36 9.27 -12.81
N LYS A 63 -16.28 9.70 -12.17
CA LYS A 63 -15.05 10.16 -12.83
C LYS A 63 -13.86 9.85 -11.94
N GLY A 64 -12.89 9.09 -12.45
CA GLY A 64 -11.75 8.65 -11.67
C GLY A 64 -10.63 8.05 -12.50
N LEU A 65 -9.68 7.47 -11.81
CA LEU A 65 -8.55 6.75 -12.38
C LEU A 65 -8.55 5.31 -11.85
N PHE A 66 -8.42 4.36 -12.73
CA PHE A 66 -8.11 2.97 -12.41
C PHE A 66 -6.61 2.73 -12.62
N ALA A 67 -5.90 2.38 -11.57
CA ALA A 67 -4.46 2.13 -11.59
C ALA A 67 -4.17 0.70 -11.10
N PRO A 68 -4.15 -0.29 -12.01
CA PRO A 68 -3.93 -1.68 -11.63
C PRO A 68 -2.46 -1.99 -11.27
N ASN A 69 -1.50 -1.24 -11.80
CA ASN A 69 -0.09 -1.50 -11.60
C ASN A 69 0.73 -0.23 -11.35
N PHE A 70 1.76 -0.37 -10.52
CA PHE A 70 2.69 0.70 -10.16
C PHE A 70 4.12 0.35 -10.55
N GLY A 71 4.85 1.34 -11.08
CA GLY A 71 6.24 1.19 -11.49
C GLY A 71 7.25 1.53 -10.40
N GLY A 72 6.82 2.22 -9.37
CA GLY A 72 7.66 2.61 -8.24
C GLY A 72 7.17 3.86 -7.54
N GLY A 73 7.78 4.18 -6.41
CA GLY A 73 7.42 5.35 -5.63
C GLY A 73 8.29 5.51 -4.39
N GLN A 74 7.97 6.53 -3.62
CA GLN A 74 8.67 6.88 -2.39
C GLN A 74 7.66 7.26 -1.32
N VAL A 75 8.01 6.93 -0.09
CA VAL A 75 7.28 7.35 1.11
C VAL A 75 8.25 8.04 2.05
N ASP A 76 7.93 9.25 2.48
CA ASP A 76 8.56 9.87 3.63
C ASP A 76 7.98 9.25 4.90
N ILE A 77 8.79 8.45 5.58
CA ILE A 77 8.36 7.66 6.75
C ILE A 77 8.02 8.53 7.97
N THR A 78 8.46 9.79 7.99
CA THR A 78 8.19 10.72 9.10
C THR A 78 6.86 11.43 8.92
N SER A 79 6.60 11.96 7.73
CA SER A 79 5.39 12.71 7.42
C SER A 79 4.26 11.85 6.84
N GLY A 80 4.56 10.63 6.40
CA GLY A 80 3.62 9.76 5.68
C GLY A 80 3.30 10.21 4.25
N LYS A 81 3.95 11.26 3.75
CA LYS A 81 3.76 11.70 2.36
C LYS A 81 4.32 10.69 1.39
N PHE A 82 3.58 10.44 0.32
CA PHE A 82 3.99 9.48 -0.71
C PHE A 82 3.77 10.02 -2.12
N VAL A 83 4.55 9.46 -3.04
CA VAL A 83 4.41 9.65 -4.48
C VAL A 83 4.62 8.29 -5.14
N PHE A 84 3.62 7.80 -5.88
CA PHE A 84 3.69 6.54 -6.63
C PHE A 84 3.31 6.76 -8.09
N THR A 85 4.14 6.32 -9.01
CA THR A 85 3.85 6.38 -10.45
C THR A 85 3.20 5.09 -10.91
N ALA A 86 2.04 5.19 -11.53
CA ALA A 86 1.39 4.06 -12.16
C ALA A 86 2.15 3.65 -13.43
N SER A 87 2.46 2.38 -13.55
CA SER A 87 2.97 1.80 -14.81
C SER A 87 1.83 1.54 -15.79
N GLU A 88 0.62 1.37 -15.27
CA GLU A 88 -0.60 1.16 -16.03
C GLU A 88 -1.74 1.92 -15.36
N ALA A 89 -2.46 2.74 -16.12
CA ALA A 89 -3.61 3.48 -15.63
C ALA A 89 -4.63 3.77 -16.73
N TYR A 90 -5.90 3.86 -16.35
CA TYR A 90 -7.04 4.13 -17.24
C TYR A 90 -7.99 5.14 -16.60
N LEU A 91 -8.68 5.92 -17.41
CA LEU A 91 -9.79 6.73 -16.93
C LEU A 91 -11.01 5.87 -16.64
N ILE A 92 -11.74 6.24 -15.58
CA ILE A 92 -13.11 5.79 -15.35
C ILE A 92 -14.02 6.96 -15.65
N GLU A 93 -15.01 6.73 -16.52
CA GLU A 93 -16.05 7.70 -16.88
C GLU A 93 -17.41 7.00 -16.80
N ASP A 94 -18.30 7.53 -15.99
CA ASP A 94 -19.66 7.00 -15.74
C ASP A 94 -19.67 5.48 -15.45
N GLY A 95 -18.80 5.04 -14.54
CA GLY A 95 -18.73 3.65 -14.09
C GLY A 95 -18.06 2.69 -15.08
N LYS A 96 -17.34 3.19 -16.07
CA LYS A 96 -16.67 2.35 -17.08
C LYS A 96 -15.22 2.75 -17.27
N ILE A 97 -14.35 1.76 -17.38
CA ILE A 97 -12.97 1.97 -17.80
C ILE A 97 -12.99 2.38 -19.29
N THR A 98 -12.35 3.51 -19.61
CA THR A 98 -12.38 4.06 -20.97
C THR A 98 -11.00 4.05 -21.63
N ARG A 99 -10.22 5.10 -21.51
CA ARG A 99 -8.96 5.25 -22.23
C ARG A 99 -7.73 5.15 -21.31
N PRO A 100 -6.60 4.64 -21.82
CA PRO A 100 -5.35 4.63 -21.04
C PRO A 100 -4.85 6.05 -20.78
N VAL A 101 -4.15 6.19 -19.65
CA VAL A 101 -3.51 7.44 -19.22
C VAL A 101 -2.02 7.18 -19.04
N LYS A 102 -1.18 8.04 -19.63
CA LYS A 102 0.27 7.96 -19.50
C LYS A 102 0.76 8.85 -18.35
N GLY A 103 1.72 8.34 -17.57
CA GLY A 103 2.43 9.13 -16.57
C GLY A 103 1.58 9.53 -15.36
N ALA A 104 0.51 8.80 -15.06
CA ALA A 104 -0.29 9.05 -13.87
C ALA A 104 0.54 8.81 -12.61
N THR A 105 0.54 9.79 -11.72
CA THR A 105 1.28 9.74 -10.44
C THR A 105 0.32 10.04 -9.30
N LEU A 106 0.21 9.12 -8.35
CA LEU A 106 -0.60 9.29 -7.15
C LEU A 106 0.23 10.01 -6.08
N ILE A 107 -0.32 11.08 -5.53
CA ILE A 107 0.32 11.91 -4.51
C ILE A 107 -0.62 12.02 -3.33
N GLY A 108 -0.12 11.67 -2.15
CA GLY A 108 -0.96 11.68 -0.96
C GLY A 108 -0.16 11.64 0.34
N ASN A 109 -0.91 11.46 1.40
CA ASN A 109 -0.39 11.21 2.75
C ASN A 109 -1.08 9.96 3.29
N GLY A 110 -0.34 9.03 3.84
CA GLY A 110 -0.86 7.72 4.26
C GLY A 110 -2.10 7.80 5.16
N PRO A 111 -2.02 8.47 6.33
CA PRO A 111 -3.17 8.63 7.22
C PRO A 111 -4.40 9.28 6.55
N ASP A 112 -4.19 10.35 5.77
CA ASP A 112 -5.29 11.04 5.06
C ASP A 112 -5.92 10.13 4.00
N THR A 113 -5.10 9.41 3.23
CA THR A 113 -5.57 8.51 2.19
C THR A 113 -6.34 7.33 2.76
N MET A 114 -5.86 6.74 3.87
CA MET A 114 -6.54 5.63 4.54
C MET A 114 -7.95 6.02 5.03
N ASN A 115 -8.14 7.26 5.47
CA ASN A 115 -9.46 7.78 5.86
C ASN A 115 -10.41 8.01 4.68
N LYS A 116 -9.93 7.94 3.45
CA LYS A 116 -10.73 8.13 2.22
C LYS A 116 -11.03 6.83 1.49
N VAL A 117 -10.60 5.69 2.03
CA VAL A 117 -10.96 4.37 1.50
C VAL A 117 -12.44 4.13 1.81
N SER A 118 -13.26 4.07 0.77
CA SER A 118 -14.73 3.92 0.90
C SER A 118 -15.26 2.56 0.49
N MET A 119 -14.51 1.81 -0.36
CA MET A 119 -14.85 0.44 -0.73
C MET A 119 -13.59 -0.42 -0.80
N ILE A 120 -13.70 -1.67 -0.37
CA ILE A 120 -12.62 -2.65 -0.37
C ILE A 120 -13.10 -3.89 -1.13
N GLY A 121 -12.32 -4.30 -2.12
CA GLY A 121 -12.64 -5.43 -2.98
C GLY A 121 -12.51 -6.80 -2.31
N ASN A 122 -13.16 -7.79 -2.88
CA ASN A 122 -13.08 -9.20 -2.46
C ASN A 122 -11.97 -9.98 -3.22
N ASP A 123 -11.17 -9.28 -4.00
CA ASP A 123 -10.18 -9.77 -4.95
C ASP A 123 -8.74 -9.69 -4.41
N LEU A 124 -8.55 -9.89 -3.10
CA LEU A 124 -7.21 -9.91 -2.51
C LEU A 124 -6.27 -10.85 -3.26
N ALA A 125 -5.16 -10.29 -3.70
CA ALA A 125 -4.04 -11.05 -4.25
C ALA A 125 -2.72 -10.53 -3.68
N LEU A 126 -1.75 -11.43 -3.55
CA LEU A 126 -0.37 -11.04 -3.32
C LEU A 126 0.28 -10.66 -4.65
N ASP A 127 1.10 -9.64 -4.63
CA ASP A 127 1.92 -9.26 -5.78
C ASP A 127 2.85 -10.42 -6.15
N ALA A 128 2.92 -10.77 -7.43
CA ALA A 128 3.75 -11.85 -7.93
C ALA A 128 5.25 -11.49 -7.99
N GLY A 129 5.58 -10.22 -7.87
CA GLY A 129 6.94 -9.71 -7.80
C GLY A 129 7.58 -9.88 -6.43
N VAL A 130 8.86 -9.53 -6.34
CA VAL A 130 9.61 -9.51 -5.08
C VAL A 130 9.76 -8.07 -4.63
N GLY A 131 9.10 -7.73 -3.52
CA GLY A 131 9.31 -6.46 -2.84
C GLY A 131 10.60 -6.46 -2.02
N ILE A 132 11.20 -5.30 -1.87
CA ILE A 132 12.40 -5.10 -1.03
C ILE A 132 12.08 -4.07 0.06
N CYS A 133 12.26 -4.48 1.31
CA CYS A 133 12.23 -3.58 2.45
C CYS A 133 13.65 -3.08 2.74
N GLY A 134 13.95 -1.85 2.37
CA GLY A 134 15.21 -1.17 2.70
C GLY A 134 15.10 -0.44 4.04
N LYS A 135 16.03 -0.68 4.96
CA LYS A 135 16.11 0.01 6.25
C LYS A 135 17.52 -0.09 6.81
N ASP A 136 18.09 1.04 7.22
CA ASP A 136 19.42 1.12 7.84
C ASP A 136 20.51 0.42 7.01
N GLY A 137 20.53 0.69 5.70
CA GLY A 137 21.48 0.07 4.77
C GLY A 137 21.28 -1.42 4.51
N GLN A 138 20.24 -2.04 5.05
CA GLN A 138 19.94 -3.45 4.88
C GLN A 138 18.72 -3.63 3.95
N SER A 139 18.74 -4.66 3.12
CA SER A 139 17.67 -5.05 2.20
C SER A 139 17.17 -6.45 2.53
N VAL A 140 15.86 -6.62 2.72
CA VAL A 140 15.26 -7.94 2.91
C VAL A 140 14.07 -8.13 1.96
N PRO A 141 13.90 -9.34 1.37
CA PRO A 141 12.77 -9.61 0.51
C PRO A 141 11.47 -9.62 1.32
N VAL A 142 10.41 -9.07 0.74
CA VAL A 142 9.06 -8.99 1.33
C VAL A 142 8.00 -9.26 0.28
N GLY A 143 6.82 -9.70 0.73
CA GLY A 143 5.62 -9.73 -0.08
C GLY A 143 4.66 -8.60 0.32
N VAL A 144 3.90 -8.13 -0.65
CA VAL A 144 2.80 -7.18 -0.43
C VAL A 144 1.55 -7.69 -1.11
N GLY A 145 0.40 -7.27 -0.64
CA GLY A 145 -0.86 -7.64 -1.25
C GLY A 145 -1.96 -6.68 -0.86
N GLN A 146 -2.92 -6.54 -1.75
CA GLN A 146 -4.12 -5.78 -1.48
C GLN A 146 -5.25 -6.20 -2.43
N PRO A 147 -6.52 -6.00 -2.04
CA PRO A 147 -7.64 -6.04 -2.95
C PRO A 147 -7.76 -4.72 -3.73
N SER A 148 -8.69 -4.66 -4.66
CA SER A 148 -9.12 -3.39 -5.26
C SER A 148 -9.63 -2.43 -4.19
N LEU A 149 -9.21 -1.17 -4.27
CA LEU A 149 -9.60 -0.12 -3.32
C LEU A 149 -10.21 1.06 -4.06
N LYS A 150 -11.33 1.58 -3.54
CA LYS A 150 -11.82 2.90 -3.91
C LYS A 150 -11.36 3.93 -2.89
N ILE A 151 -10.65 4.93 -3.37
CA ILE A 151 -10.21 6.08 -2.60
C ILE A 151 -10.94 7.31 -3.15
N ASP A 152 -11.79 7.94 -2.35
CA ASP A 152 -12.75 8.96 -2.82
C ASP A 152 -12.07 10.25 -3.31
N ALA A 153 -10.92 10.60 -2.77
CA ALA A 153 -10.18 11.79 -3.22
C ALA A 153 -8.67 11.61 -3.04
N MET A 154 -7.95 11.74 -4.14
CA MET A 154 -6.50 11.73 -4.16
C MET A 154 -5.99 12.69 -5.22
N THR A 155 -4.83 13.30 -4.96
CA THR A 155 -4.15 14.10 -5.98
C THR A 155 -3.51 13.17 -7.01
N VAL A 156 -3.86 13.38 -8.27
CA VAL A 156 -3.25 12.70 -9.41
C VAL A 156 -2.46 13.71 -10.21
N GLY A 157 -1.15 13.55 -10.25
CA GLY A 157 -0.26 14.26 -11.17
C GLY A 157 -0.13 13.50 -12.49
N GLY A 158 0.26 14.20 -13.55
CA GLY A 158 0.51 13.60 -14.84
C GLY A 158 0.82 14.67 -15.89
N THR A 159 1.29 14.26 -17.04
CA THR A 159 1.43 15.15 -18.20
C THR A 159 0.08 15.20 -18.93
N ASN A 160 -0.37 16.40 -19.25
CA ASN A 160 -1.44 16.56 -20.23
C ASN A 160 -0.98 15.93 -21.54
N ALA A 161 -1.69 14.90 -21.99
CA ALA A 161 -1.49 14.32 -23.31
C ALA A 161 -2.20 15.16 -24.36
#